data_ff4a6a994c05f37d5efb976f2d1aba46
#
_entry.id   ff4a6a994c05f37d5efb976f2d1aba46
#
_cell.length_a   1.000
_cell.length_b   1.000
_cell.length_c   1.000
_cell.angle_alpha   90.00
_cell.angle_beta   90.00
_cell.angle_gamma   90.00
#
_symmetry.space_group_name_H-M   'P 1'
#
loop_
_entity.id
_entity.type
_entity.pdbx_description
1 polymer ?
#
loop_
_entity_poly.entity_id
_entity_poly.type
_entity_poly.pdbx_seq_one_letter_code
_entity_poly.pdbx_strand_id
1 'polypeptide(L)'
;MTRTLQEIKAELEALYQENQTAIEKYAAELEAIDPKIEQAKQDIADAQTMVDAEAYDIAKRELWTAENTKEMLKNKLDELTQKPLISKTDYNKLVNEINVLAEKENMTIINKVSEMFPEFEALKQLHIDNYNFANNTLQLLENKIGRNEKSYNYSDRGALLPGRFSGLEYTPKRSVVHLVNSLIENYERLVK
;
A
#
# COMPACT_ATOMS: atom_id res chain seq x y z
N MET A 1 0.47 0.40 25.69
CA MET A 1 0.62 -0.40 24.45
C MET A 1 0.61 0.58 23.29
N THR A 2 1.56 0.48 22.40
CA THR A 2 1.60 1.32 21.19
C THR A 2 0.66 0.69 20.17
N ARG A 3 -0.29 1.44 19.63
CA ARG A 3 -1.20 0.99 18.56
C ARG A 3 -0.41 0.59 17.33
N THR A 4 -0.97 -0.32 16.53
CA THR A 4 -0.43 -0.74 15.23
C THR A 4 -1.13 0.02 14.09
N LEU A 5 -0.54 0.02 12.89
CA LEU A 5 -1.21 0.59 11.70
C LEU A 5 -2.52 -0.12 11.38
N GLN A 6 -2.60 -1.44 11.60
CA GLN A 6 -3.81 -2.21 11.41
C GLN A 6 -4.93 -1.80 12.38
N GLU A 7 -4.60 -1.53 13.64
CA GLU A 7 -5.58 -1.07 14.64
C GLU A 7 -6.08 0.33 14.28
N ILE A 8 -5.20 1.26 13.88
CA ILE A 8 -5.61 2.60 13.44
C ILE A 8 -6.53 2.49 12.21
N LYS A 9 -6.18 1.66 11.24
CA LYS A 9 -7.03 1.45 10.05
C LYS A 9 -8.41 0.93 10.45
N ALA A 10 -8.48 -0.07 11.32
CA ALA A 10 -9.75 -0.64 11.77
C ALA A 10 -10.62 0.39 12.51
N GLU A 11 -10.02 1.26 13.36
CA GLU A 11 -10.73 2.35 14.04
C GLU A 11 -11.31 3.36 13.03
N LEU A 12 -10.54 3.74 12.00
CA LEU A 12 -10.99 4.67 10.97
C LEU A 12 -12.09 4.07 10.09
N GLU A 13 -11.97 2.79 9.75
CA GLU A 13 -13.00 2.06 8.99
C GLU A 13 -14.32 1.95 9.80
N ALA A 14 -14.22 1.67 11.11
CA ALA A 14 -15.38 1.63 11.99
C ALA A 14 -16.09 3.00 12.08
N LEU A 15 -15.33 4.08 12.29
CA LEU A 15 -15.86 5.45 12.32
C LEU A 15 -16.56 5.82 11.01
N TYR A 16 -15.97 5.48 9.88
CA TYR A 16 -16.57 5.71 8.57
C TYR A 16 -17.87 4.91 8.41
N GLN A 17 -17.86 3.64 8.80
CA GLN A 17 -19.04 2.78 8.69
C GLN A 17 -20.21 3.24 9.59
N GLU A 18 -19.90 3.69 10.80
CA GLU A 18 -20.91 4.28 11.69
C GLU A 18 -21.57 5.51 11.06
N ASN A 19 -20.76 6.40 10.44
CA ASN A 19 -21.29 7.56 9.74
C ASN A 19 -22.15 7.17 8.54
N GLN A 20 -21.75 6.19 7.73
CA GLN A 20 -22.54 5.68 6.59
C GLN A 20 -23.89 5.10 7.06
N THR A 21 -23.88 4.31 8.12
CA THR A 21 -25.12 3.76 8.70
C THR A 21 -26.07 4.86 9.19
N ALA A 22 -25.51 5.92 9.79
CA ALA A 22 -26.32 7.07 10.21
C ALA A 22 -26.89 7.83 9.01
N ILE A 23 -26.13 8.02 7.94
CA ILE A 23 -26.60 8.66 6.70
C ILE A 23 -27.75 7.85 6.08
N GLU A 24 -27.59 6.54 5.94
CA GLU A 24 -28.62 5.65 5.39
C GLU A 24 -29.90 5.70 6.21
N LYS A 25 -29.78 5.67 7.54
CA LYS A 25 -30.92 5.77 8.45
C LYS A 25 -31.70 7.08 8.24
N TYR A 26 -31.01 8.22 8.30
CA TYR A 26 -31.69 9.52 8.17
C TYR A 26 -32.17 9.79 6.74
N ALA A 27 -31.54 9.23 5.72
CA ALA A 27 -32.05 9.29 4.36
C ALA A 27 -33.37 8.52 4.21
N ALA A 28 -33.45 7.31 4.77
CA ALA A 28 -34.69 6.53 4.78
C ALA A 28 -35.83 7.24 5.57
N GLU A 29 -35.50 7.86 6.72
CA GLU A 29 -36.45 8.65 7.48
C GLU A 29 -36.93 9.88 6.68
N LEU A 30 -36.04 10.54 5.92
CA LEU A 30 -36.39 11.68 5.08
C LEU A 30 -37.34 11.28 3.94
N GLU A 31 -37.09 10.14 3.29
CA GLU A 31 -38.00 9.61 2.26
C GLU A 31 -39.40 9.28 2.83
N ALA A 32 -39.46 8.79 4.06
CA ALA A 32 -40.69 8.43 4.72
C ALA A 32 -41.54 9.65 5.18
N ILE A 33 -40.99 10.86 5.17
CA ILE A 33 -41.69 12.09 5.59
C ILE A 33 -42.56 12.67 4.47
N ASP A 34 -42.15 12.56 3.22
CA ASP A 34 -42.90 13.17 2.10
C ASP A 34 -44.33 12.65 1.96
N PRO A 35 -44.58 11.32 2.07
CA PRO A 35 -45.95 10.82 2.10
C PRO A 35 -46.79 11.39 3.26
N LYS A 36 -46.19 11.62 4.44
CA LYS A 36 -46.91 12.20 5.60
C LYS A 36 -47.27 13.64 5.35
N ILE A 37 -46.42 14.43 4.71
CA ILE A 37 -46.73 15.80 4.31
C ILE A 37 -47.89 15.85 3.32
N GLU A 38 -47.88 14.98 2.31
CA GLU A 38 -48.98 14.92 1.34
C GLU A 38 -50.28 14.45 1.96
N GLN A 39 -50.26 13.48 2.88
CA GLN A 39 -51.44 13.04 3.61
C GLN A 39 -51.99 14.17 4.47
N ALA A 40 -51.16 14.87 5.23
CA ALA A 40 -51.61 15.98 6.07
C ALA A 40 -52.24 17.13 5.24
N LYS A 41 -51.69 17.40 4.03
CA LYS A 41 -52.30 18.37 3.10
C LYS A 41 -53.68 17.92 2.61
N GLN A 42 -53.86 16.63 2.31
CA GLN A 42 -55.12 16.08 1.90
C GLN A 42 -56.15 16.17 3.05
N ASP A 43 -55.72 15.80 4.28
CA ASP A 43 -56.60 15.87 5.46
C ASP A 43 -57.03 17.29 5.76
N ILE A 44 -56.20 18.32 5.54
CA ILE A 44 -56.55 19.72 5.63
C ILE A 44 -57.66 20.07 4.61
N ALA A 45 -57.52 19.63 3.36
CA ALA A 45 -58.49 19.91 2.29
C ALA A 45 -59.84 19.24 2.58
N ASP A 46 -59.81 18.00 3.07
CA ASP A 46 -61.01 17.24 3.42
C ASP A 46 -61.76 17.88 4.62
N ALA A 47 -61.03 18.26 5.66
CA ALA A 47 -61.58 18.94 6.83
C ALA A 47 -62.22 20.30 6.45
N GLN A 48 -61.59 21.04 5.52
CA GLN A 48 -62.15 22.27 4.99
C GLN A 48 -63.51 22.05 4.26
N THR A 49 -63.53 20.95 3.44
CA THR A 49 -64.75 20.60 2.69
C THR A 49 -65.91 20.22 3.62
N MET A 50 -65.60 19.54 4.73
CA MET A 50 -66.55 19.09 5.74
C MET A 50 -66.92 20.19 6.78
N VAL A 51 -66.22 21.33 6.75
CA VAL A 51 -66.30 22.41 7.73
C VAL A 51 -66.00 21.90 9.16
N ASP A 52 -65.09 20.97 9.31
CA ASP A 52 -64.66 20.38 10.59
C ASP A 52 -63.43 21.11 11.11
N ALA A 53 -63.64 22.00 12.09
CA ALA A 53 -62.58 22.83 12.65
C ALA A 53 -61.59 22.02 13.50
N GLU A 54 -61.98 20.92 14.15
CA GLU A 54 -61.15 20.12 14.99
C GLU A 54 -60.20 19.26 14.12
N ALA A 55 -60.72 18.57 13.09
CA ALA A 55 -59.93 17.83 12.12
C ALA A 55 -58.95 18.75 11.39
N TYR A 56 -59.34 19.97 11.03
CA TYR A 56 -58.46 20.96 10.41
C TYR A 56 -57.27 21.34 11.28
N ASP A 57 -57.50 21.61 12.57
CA ASP A 57 -56.44 21.97 13.52
C ASP A 57 -55.47 20.81 13.77
N ILE A 58 -55.96 19.58 13.81
CA ILE A 58 -55.11 18.37 13.91
C ILE A 58 -54.24 18.25 12.69
N ALA A 59 -54.82 18.25 11.49
CA ALA A 59 -54.09 18.10 10.24
C ALA A 59 -53.05 19.21 10.01
N LYS A 60 -53.37 20.46 10.40
CA LYS A 60 -52.38 21.56 10.39
C LYS A 60 -51.18 21.33 11.28
N ARG A 61 -51.41 20.83 12.50
CA ARG A 61 -50.33 20.51 13.43
C ARG A 61 -49.45 19.36 12.89
N GLU A 62 -50.05 18.34 12.27
CA GLU A 62 -49.34 17.23 11.64
C GLU A 62 -48.50 17.71 10.47
N LEU A 63 -49.05 18.56 9.58
CA LEU A 63 -48.30 19.17 8.49
C LEU A 63 -47.09 19.95 9.00
N TRP A 64 -47.32 20.86 9.97
CA TRP A 64 -46.23 21.64 10.55
C TRP A 64 -45.15 20.79 11.19
N THR A 65 -45.55 19.72 11.92
CA THR A 65 -44.60 18.77 12.53
C THR A 65 -43.80 18.02 11.48
N ALA A 66 -44.44 17.54 10.40
CA ALA A 66 -43.78 16.82 9.32
C ALA A 66 -42.79 17.71 8.54
N GLU A 67 -43.19 18.96 8.22
CA GLU A 67 -42.31 19.92 7.54
C GLU A 67 -41.06 20.28 8.36
N ASN A 68 -41.24 20.56 9.67
CA ASN A 68 -40.11 20.83 10.55
C ASN A 68 -39.22 19.61 10.72
N THR A 69 -39.79 18.39 10.82
CA THR A 69 -39.01 17.15 10.88
C THR A 69 -38.21 16.96 9.61
N LYS A 70 -38.79 17.24 8.42
CA LYS A 70 -38.08 17.18 7.14
C LYS A 70 -36.86 18.12 7.10
N GLU A 71 -37.05 19.36 7.59
CA GLU A 71 -35.96 20.34 7.67
C GLU A 71 -34.86 19.87 8.61
N MET A 72 -35.21 19.36 9.80
CA MET A 72 -34.25 18.82 10.77
C MET A 72 -33.45 17.63 10.20
N LEU A 73 -34.13 16.71 9.49
CA LEU A 73 -33.48 15.56 8.84
C LEU A 73 -32.54 16.00 7.73
N LYS A 74 -32.92 16.98 6.89
CA LYS A 74 -32.04 17.56 5.89
C LYS A 74 -30.78 18.16 6.50
N ASN A 75 -30.96 19.01 7.53
CA ASN A 75 -29.83 19.63 8.22
C ASN A 75 -28.90 18.59 8.86
N LYS A 76 -29.48 17.50 9.40
CA LYS A 76 -28.69 16.40 9.96
C LYS A 76 -27.91 15.62 8.89
N LEU A 77 -28.52 15.36 7.74
CA LEU A 77 -27.83 14.72 6.59
C LEU A 77 -26.73 15.62 6.04
N ASP A 78 -26.96 16.91 5.90
CA ASP A 78 -25.93 17.86 5.47
C ASP A 78 -24.73 17.88 6.46
N GLU A 79 -25.03 17.83 7.76
CA GLU A 79 -24.01 17.74 8.78
C GLU A 79 -23.16 16.47 8.62
N LEU A 80 -23.79 15.30 8.50
CA LEU A 80 -23.13 14.01 8.39
C LEU A 80 -22.33 13.85 7.09
N THR A 81 -22.76 14.50 6.01
CA THR A 81 -22.12 14.39 4.68
C THR A 81 -21.03 15.43 4.44
N GLN A 82 -21.15 16.62 5.03
CA GLN A 82 -20.26 17.73 4.71
C GLN A 82 -19.20 17.99 5.79
N LYS A 83 -19.50 17.66 7.06
CA LYS A 83 -18.55 17.91 8.14
C LYS A 83 -17.53 16.78 8.26
N PRO A 84 -16.24 17.10 8.51
CA PRO A 84 -15.26 16.10 8.84
C PRO A 84 -15.65 15.29 10.08
N LEU A 85 -15.42 13.98 10.05
CA LEU A 85 -15.76 13.08 11.17
C LEU A 85 -14.86 13.26 12.38
N ILE A 86 -13.69 13.87 12.20
CA ILE A 86 -12.72 14.15 13.26
C ILE A 86 -12.28 15.61 13.21
N SER A 87 -11.82 16.11 14.33
CA SER A 87 -11.26 17.47 14.41
C SER A 87 -9.95 17.59 13.60
N LYS A 88 -9.64 18.80 13.12
CA LYS A 88 -8.36 19.09 12.44
C LYS A 88 -7.15 18.71 13.32
N THR A 89 -7.26 18.90 14.62
CA THR A 89 -6.21 18.57 15.58
C THR A 89 -5.98 17.06 15.64
N ASP A 90 -7.04 16.27 15.69
CA ASP A 90 -6.95 14.81 15.77
C ASP A 90 -6.55 14.22 14.41
N TYR A 91 -7.01 14.81 13.30
CA TYR A 91 -6.51 14.48 11.97
C TYR A 91 -4.97 14.62 11.88
N ASN A 92 -4.43 15.76 12.31
CA ASN A 92 -2.98 15.99 12.28
C ASN A 92 -2.21 15.04 13.22
N LYS A 93 -2.77 14.71 14.39
CA LYS A 93 -2.18 13.70 15.30
C LYS A 93 -2.13 12.32 14.64
N LEU A 94 -3.23 11.91 14.01
CA LEU A 94 -3.31 10.62 13.31
C LEU A 94 -2.34 10.55 12.13
N VAL A 95 -2.22 11.62 11.33
CA VAL A 95 -1.24 11.69 10.23
C VAL A 95 0.17 11.49 10.77
N ASN A 96 0.53 12.18 11.85
CA ASN A 96 1.86 12.05 12.46
C ASN A 96 2.08 10.63 13.04
N GLU A 97 1.09 10.08 13.73
CA GLU A 97 1.16 8.72 14.30
C GLU A 97 1.33 7.66 13.22
N ILE A 98 0.55 7.73 12.13
CA ILE A 98 0.66 6.83 10.98
C ILE A 98 2.05 6.90 10.37
N ASN A 99 2.58 8.11 10.13
CA ASN A 99 3.91 8.29 9.56
C ASN A 99 5.01 7.72 10.47
N VAL A 100 4.93 7.95 11.76
CA VAL A 100 5.91 7.42 12.74
C VAL A 100 5.88 5.88 12.78
N LEU A 101 4.69 5.30 12.79
CA LEU A 101 4.54 3.84 12.79
C LEU A 101 5.01 3.21 11.48
N ALA A 102 4.65 3.82 10.35
CA ALA A 102 5.10 3.36 9.03
C ALA A 102 6.63 3.41 8.90
N GLU A 103 7.26 4.49 9.37
CA GLU A 103 8.72 4.63 9.35
C GLU A 103 9.39 3.60 10.25
N LYS A 104 8.83 3.33 11.43
CA LYS A 104 9.34 2.29 12.32
C LYS A 104 9.29 0.90 11.67
N GLU A 105 8.19 0.56 10.99
CA GLU A 105 8.08 -0.70 10.25
C GLU A 105 9.08 -0.75 9.08
N ASN A 106 9.21 0.34 8.33
CA ASN A 106 10.17 0.48 7.25
C ASN A 106 11.61 0.28 7.72
N MET A 107 11.99 0.92 8.84
CA MET A 107 13.32 0.72 9.45
C MET A 107 13.56 -0.72 9.88
N THR A 108 12.53 -1.42 10.34
CA THR A 108 12.65 -2.85 10.66
C THR A 108 12.94 -3.69 9.42
N ILE A 109 12.31 -3.36 8.28
CA ILE A 109 12.57 -4.03 7.00
C ILE A 109 14.00 -3.72 6.52
N ILE A 110 14.42 -2.46 6.58
CA ILE A 110 15.78 -2.03 6.20
C ILE A 110 16.83 -2.76 7.01
N ASN A 111 16.64 -2.89 8.33
CA ASN A 111 17.57 -3.63 9.19
C ASN A 111 17.67 -5.11 8.80
N LYS A 112 16.55 -5.77 8.49
CA LYS A 112 16.56 -7.16 8.01
C LYS A 112 17.31 -7.31 6.68
N VAL A 113 17.14 -6.37 5.77
CA VAL A 113 17.90 -6.35 4.50
C VAL A 113 19.40 -6.18 4.80
N SER A 114 19.75 -5.28 5.73
CA SER A 114 21.16 -5.06 6.13
C SER A 114 21.81 -6.33 6.69
N GLU A 115 21.06 -7.10 7.47
CA GLU A 115 21.54 -8.37 8.04
C GLU A 115 21.91 -9.42 6.97
N MET A 116 21.38 -9.31 5.74
CA MET A 116 21.66 -10.21 4.62
C MET A 116 22.96 -9.85 3.88
N PHE A 117 23.49 -8.63 4.01
CA PHE A 117 24.69 -8.23 3.26
C PHE A 117 25.94 -9.04 3.52
N PRO A 118 26.26 -9.44 4.76
CA PRO A 118 27.41 -10.32 5.00
C PRO A 118 27.34 -11.63 4.22
N GLU A 119 26.15 -12.19 4.04
CA GLU A 119 25.96 -13.42 3.25
C GLU A 119 26.20 -13.15 1.76
N PHE A 120 25.76 -12.03 1.22
CA PHE A 120 26.04 -11.64 -0.17
C PHE A 120 27.52 -11.40 -0.40
N GLU A 121 28.23 -10.75 0.51
CA GLU A 121 29.68 -10.57 0.42
C GLU A 121 30.42 -11.91 0.49
N ALA A 122 30.00 -12.84 1.34
CA ALA A 122 30.56 -14.19 1.41
C ALA A 122 30.36 -14.97 0.10
N LEU A 123 29.17 -14.89 -0.51
CA LEU A 123 28.89 -15.50 -1.81
C LEU A 123 29.72 -14.89 -2.93
N LYS A 124 29.91 -13.57 -2.92
CA LYS A 124 30.78 -12.87 -3.86
C LYS A 124 32.23 -13.35 -3.72
N GLN A 125 32.75 -13.45 -2.48
CA GLN A 125 34.09 -13.94 -2.23
C GLN A 125 34.26 -15.39 -2.71
N LEU A 126 33.28 -16.26 -2.41
CA LEU A 126 33.29 -17.64 -2.90
C LEU A 126 33.33 -17.72 -4.43
N HIS A 127 32.63 -16.84 -5.12
CA HIS A 127 32.67 -16.75 -6.57
C HIS A 127 34.07 -16.34 -7.09
N ILE A 128 34.69 -15.35 -6.45
CA ILE A 128 36.06 -14.89 -6.75
C ILE A 128 37.07 -16.02 -6.51
N ASP A 129 36.95 -16.72 -5.39
CA ASP A 129 37.84 -17.82 -5.03
C ASP A 129 37.72 -18.97 -6.03
N ASN A 130 36.50 -19.31 -6.45
CA ASN A 130 36.27 -20.31 -7.50
C ASN A 130 36.86 -19.89 -8.85
N TYR A 131 36.73 -18.62 -9.22
CA TYR A 131 37.34 -18.06 -10.43
C TYR A 131 38.86 -18.18 -10.38
N ASN A 132 39.49 -17.77 -9.28
CA ASN A 132 40.91 -17.84 -9.08
C ASN A 132 41.42 -19.31 -9.07
N PHE A 133 40.70 -20.21 -8.40
CA PHE A 133 41.04 -21.63 -8.37
C PHE A 133 40.97 -22.26 -9.77
N ALA A 134 39.93 -21.95 -10.54
CA ALA A 134 39.80 -22.44 -11.92
C ALA A 134 40.94 -21.93 -12.80
N ASN A 135 41.30 -20.65 -12.73
CA ASN A 135 42.40 -20.08 -13.48
C ASN A 135 43.76 -20.68 -13.09
N ASN A 136 44.00 -20.81 -11.79
CA ASN A 136 45.24 -21.46 -11.31
C ASN A 136 45.35 -22.92 -11.81
N THR A 137 44.22 -23.64 -11.83
CA THR A 137 44.17 -25.00 -12.34
C THR A 137 44.42 -25.06 -13.84
N LEU A 138 43.82 -24.14 -14.62
CA LEU A 138 44.09 -24.03 -16.06
C LEU A 138 45.54 -23.67 -16.37
N GLN A 139 46.13 -22.75 -15.60
CA GLN A 139 47.53 -22.39 -15.72
C GLN A 139 48.47 -23.56 -15.38
N LEU A 140 48.15 -24.36 -14.35
CA LEU A 140 48.87 -25.58 -14.03
C LEU A 140 48.80 -26.56 -15.20
N LEU A 141 47.63 -26.77 -15.76
CA LEU A 141 47.41 -27.63 -16.93
C LEU A 141 48.25 -27.14 -18.11
N GLU A 142 48.17 -25.86 -18.46
CA GLU A 142 48.88 -25.30 -19.61
C GLU A 142 50.40 -25.34 -19.41
N ASN A 143 50.91 -24.78 -18.31
CA ASN A 143 52.34 -24.53 -18.12
C ASN A 143 53.12 -25.78 -17.69
N LYS A 144 52.51 -26.62 -16.84
CA LYS A 144 53.21 -27.75 -16.25
C LYS A 144 52.90 -29.08 -16.94
N ILE A 145 51.66 -29.33 -17.26
CA ILE A 145 51.21 -30.58 -17.88
C ILE A 145 51.32 -30.49 -19.40
N GLY A 146 50.77 -29.42 -19.98
CA GLY A 146 50.84 -29.19 -21.43
C GLY A 146 52.16 -28.59 -21.91
N ARG A 147 53.05 -28.19 -20.97
CA ARG A 147 54.40 -27.64 -21.27
C ARG A 147 54.37 -26.49 -22.28
N ASN A 148 53.35 -25.65 -22.24
CA ASN A 148 53.09 -24.56 -23.17
C ASN A 148 52.99 -25.00 -24.64
N GLU A 149 52.50 -26.21 -24.91
CA GLU A 149 52.36 -26.72 -26.27
C GLU A 149 51.32 -25.92 -27.04
N LYS A 150 51.76 -25.12 -28.00
CA LYS A 150 50.90 -24.18 -28.73
C LYS A 150 49.81 -24.86 -29.53
N SER A 151 50.06 -26.12 -29.99
CA SER A 151 49.07 -26.90 -30.73
C SER A 151 47.78 -27.14 -29.93
N TYR A 152 47.83 -27.18 -28.59
CA TYR A 152 46.66 -27.36 -27.73
C TYR A 152 45.71 -26.14 -27.71
N ASN A 153 46.18 -24.97 -28.16
CA ASN A 153 45.42 -23.76 -28.24
C ASN A 153 44.73 -23.57 -29.59
N TYR A 154 45.00 -24.44 -30.53
CA TYR A 154 44.45 -24.38 -31.87
C TYR A 154 43.59 -25.62 -32.17
N SER A 155 42.54 -25.42 -32.99
CA SER A 155 41.78 -26.54 -33.54
C SER A 155 42.61 -27.33 -34.57
N ASP A 156 42.17 -28.52 -34.95
CA ASP A 156 42.78 -29.33 -36.01
C ASP A 156 42.88 -28.59 -37.36
N ARG A 157 42.09 -27.52 -37.54
CA ARG A 157 42.10 -26.64 -38.72
C ARG A 157 43.02 -25.42 -38.54
N GLY A 158 43.82 -25.35 -37.49
CA GLY A 158 44.74 -24.26 -37.19
C GLY A 158 44.09 -22.97 -36.72
N ALA A 159 42.79 -22.98 -36.34
CA ALA A 159 42.13 -21.83 -35.78
C ALA A 159 42.30 -21.79 -34.25
N LEU A 160 42.57 -20.59 -33.70
CA LEU A 160 42.65 -20.39 -32.25
C LEU A 160 41.31 -20.75 -31.58
N LEU A 161 41.37 -21.56 -30.54
CA LEU A 161 40.15 -21.94 -29.80
C LEU A 161 39.59 -20.74 -29.01
N PRO A 162 38.29 -20.62 -28.89
CA PRO A 162 37.65 -19.51 -28.16
C PRO A 162 38.20 -19.35 -26.73
N GLY A 163 38.48 -18.12 -26.31
CA GLY A 163 38.96 -17.79 -24.95
C GLY A 163 40.43 -18.00 -24.70
N ARG A 164 41.28 -18.26 -25.75
CA ARG A 164 42.70 -18.62 -25.61
C ARG A 164 43.62 -17.62 -26.35
N PHE A 165 43.69 -16.39 -25.85
CA PHE A 165 44.55 -15.37 -26.45
C PHE A 165 45.95 -15.32 -25.85
N SER A 166 46.13 -15.52 -24.57
CA SER A 166 47.38 -15.36 -23.84
C SER A 166 47.58 -16.44 -22.76
N GLY A 167 46.85 -17.55 -22.89
CA GLY A 167 46.80 -18.62 -21.92
C GLY A 167 45.36 -19.14 -21.72
N LEU A 168 45.24 -20.24 -21.03
CA LEU A 168 43.93 -20.76 -20.64
C LEU A 168 43.33 -19.89 -19.55
N GLU A 169 42.15 -19.35 -19.81
CA GLU A 169 41.42 -18.55 -18.84
C GLU A 169 39.98 -19.06 -18.68
N TYR A 170 39.54 -19.16 -17.45
CA TYR A 170 38.16 -19.46 -17.13
C TYR A 170 37.29 -18.20 -17.31
N THR A 171 36.31 -18.30 -18.17
CA THR A 171 35.31 -17.24 -18.35
C THR A 171 33.96 -17.71 -17.82
N PRO A 172 33.50 -17.21 -16.69
CA PRO A 172 32.21 -17.61 -16.14
C PRO A 172 31.05 -17.15 -17.06
N LYS A 173 30.15 -18.07 -17.39
CA LYS A 173 28.94 -17.76 -18.18
C LYS A 173 27.99 -16.76 -17.48
N ARG A 174 28.03 -16.70 -16.16
CA ARG A 174 27.28 -15.77 -15.32
C ARG A 174 28.18 -15.34 -14.16
N SER A 175 28.17 -14.04 -13.85
CA SER A 175 28.89 -13.48 -12.69
C SER A 175 27.91 -12.98 -11.64
N VAL A 176 28.11 -13.38 -10.41
CA VAL A 176 27.34 -12.91 -9.23
C VAL A 176 27.88 -11.56 -8.74
N VAL A 177 29.14 -11.24 -9.04
CA VAL A 177 29.84 -10.04 -8.54
C VAL A 177 29.10 -8.75 -8.92
N HIS A 178 28.66 -8.61 -10.18
CA HIS A 178 27.94 -7.42 -10.63
C HIS A 178 26.58 -7.27 -9.93
N LEU A 179 25.89 -8.37 -9.72
CA LEU A 179 24.58 -8.34 -9.02
C LEU A 179 24.77 -7.87 -7.59
N VAL A 180 25.71 -8.44 -6.85
CA VAL A 180 25.97 -8.09 -5.44
C VAL A 180 26.45 -6.65 -5.30
N ASN A 181 27.38 -6.20 -6.13
CA ASN A 181 27.86 -4.82 -6.11
C ASN A 181 26.70 -3.82 -6.37
N SER A 182 25.87 -4.10 -7.35
CA SER A 182 24.70 -3.24 -7.64
C SER A 182 23.71 -3.18 -6.47
N LEU A 183 23.48 -4.29 -5.77
CA LEU A 183 22.62 -4.32 -4.58
C LEU A 183 23.22 -3.49 -3.44
N ILE A 184 24.52 -3.61 -3.18
CA ILE A 184 25.22 -2.86 -2.13
C ILE A 184 25.20 -1.36 -2.43
N GLU A 185 25.56 -0.94 -3.65
CA GLU A 185 25.54 0.47 -4.06
C GLU A 185 24.15 1.10 -3.93
N ASN A 186 23.11 0.38 -4.35
CA ASN A 186 21.75 0.87 -4.23
C ASN A 186 21.32 1.00 -2.77
N TYR A 187 21.70 0.04 -1.92
CA TYR A 187 21.41 0.11 -0.50
C TYR A 187 22.11 1.29 0.17
N GLU A 188 23.40 1.51 -0.08
CA GLU A 188 24.14 2.63 0.49
C GLU A 188 23.56 4.01 0.11
N ARG A 189 22.88 4.10 -1.05
CA ARG A 189 22.16 5.32 -1.47
C ARG A 189 20.85 5.53 -0.72
N LEU A 190 20.22 4.45 -0.25
CA LEU A 190 18.95 4.52 0.49
C LEU A 190 19.13 4.81 1.99
N VAL A 191 20.32 4.51 2.53
CA VAL A 191 20.63 4.68 3.98
C VAL A 191 21.33 6.01 4.28
N LYS A 192 21.83 6.71 3.25
CA LYS A 192 22.38 8.09 3.36
C LYS A 192 21.27 9.13 3.20
#